data_1d85dbe628bca65077e96c238f3c67c2
#
_entry.id   1d85dbe628bca65077e96c238f3c67c2
#
_cell.length_a   1.000
_cell.length_b   1.000
_cell.length_c   1.000
_cell.angle_alpha   90.00
_cell.angle_beta   90.00
_cell.angle_gamma   90.00
#
_symmetry.space_group_name_H-M   'P 1'
#
loop_
_entity.id
_entity.type
_entity.pdbx_description
1 polymer ?
#
loop_
_entity_poly.entity_id
_entity_poly.type
_entity_poly.pdbx_seq_one_letter_code
_entity_poly.pdbx_strand_id
1 'polypeptide(L)'
;MKRRIFTYALTLFALSASAYDITDLKDLPDHPEKGKWVQCIKVEAPRIHADLTTATPLSFQAKGMSRILVRCGKHILTPEGVNLDSEGRGRVTLNPKKLPAGPINIQIIADNAKKECDIYELQLWNAATKTARTEKGMPKDCPAVAKGMKLDFYDDFDRGLSISKDGRGARWNAHKPTFGDFSGWPFCDPSDDTDGPFVLRDGYLVIQARKKPGTRGSTGLLAPVDMDGKGYWVTPPFYMECRFMAQSAPGTWPAFWTITNIHRGPGDELDIIEAYGGWGEKNPNNTGYFTTTHYWEQKDENGKQLPGDDKLIKTDKDDTSWSQDFHTYGVYVDKDSTVYYRDGLPVHIIATNAMSFENKHVFLINYAIGGASGWQIDLERYGNRSNMYVDYVRVFTQH
;
A
#
# COMPACT_ATOMS: atom_id res chain seq x y z
N MET A 1 -22.64 43.56 -58.52
CA MET A 1 -22.61 43.45 -57.03
C MET A 1 -23.06 42.09 -56.60
N LYS A 2 -22.16 41.14 -56.35
CA LYS A 2 -22.46 39.80 -55.87
C LYS A 2 -22.18 39.78 -54.37
N ARG A 3 -23.25 39.66 -53.54
CA ARG A 3 -23.14 39.45 -52.11
C ARG A 3 -22.72 38.00 -51.86
N ARG A 4 -21.55 37.79 -51.29
CA ARG A 4 -21.12 36.50 -50.75
C ARG A 4 -21.74 36.38 -49.35
N ILE A 5 -22.60 35.38 -49.17
CA ILE A 5 -23.12 34.94 -47.89
C ILE A 5 -22.06 34.02 -47.30
N PHE A 6 -21.40 34.46 -46.24
CA PHE A 6 -20.54 33.59 -45.41
C PHE A 6 -21.44 32.83 -44.45
N THR A 7 -21.65 31.57 -44.73
CA THR A 7 -22.26 30.64 -43.75
C THR A 7 -21.19 30.27 -42.73
N TYR A 8 -21.25 30.84 -41.54
CA TYR A 8 -20.46 30.35 -40.40
C TYR A 8 -21.06 29.02 -39.96
N ALA A 9 -20.41 27.92 -40.29
CA ALA A 9 -20.65 26.65 -39.62
C ALA A 9 -20.19 26.80 -38.18
N LEU A 10 -21.11 26.97 -37.25
CA LEU A 10 -20.87 26.80 -35.83
C LEU A 10 -20.59 25.32 -35.59
N THR A 11 -19.35 24.94 -35.64
CA THR A 11 -18.91 23.67 -35.07
C THR A 11 -19.06 23.83 -33.56
N LEU A 12 -20.15 23.32 -33.00
CA LEU A 12 -20.24 23.08 -31.57
C LEU A 12 -19.16 22.03 -31.24
N PHE A 13 -17.99 22.50 -30.88
CA PHE A 13 -17.14 21.72 -30.01
C PHE A 13 -17.92 21.60 -28.70
N ALA A 14 -18.58 20.47 -28.50
CA ALA A 14 -18.89 20.01 -27.15
C ALA A 14 -17.55 19.84 -26.46
N LEU A 15 -17.06 20.90 -25.84
CA LEU A 15 -16.10 20.81 -24.77
C LEU A 15 -16.80 19.96 -23.71
N SER A 16 -16.60 18.65 -23.76
CA SER A 16 -16.77 17.84 -22.58
C SER A 16 -15.75 18.39 -21.59
N ALA A 17 -16.19 19.36 -20.81
CA ALA A 17 -15.42 19.87 -19.70
C ALA A 17 -15.36 18.76 -18.67
N SER A 18 -14.53 17.77 -18.94
CA SER A 18 -14.06 16.87 -17.93
C SER A 18 -13.28 17.69 -16.92
N ALA A 19 -13.77 17.75 -15.70
CA ALA A 19 -13.11 18.53 -14.63
C ALA A 19 -11.70 18.01 -14.32
N TYR A 20 -11.45 16.72 -14.64
CA TYR A 20 -10.19 16.03 -14.36
C TYR A 20 -9.86 15.08 -15.50
N ASP A 21 -8.59 14.96 -15.81
CA ASP A 21 -8.11 13.82 -16.59
C ASP A 21 -7.90 12.65 -15.63
N ILE A 22 -8.90 11.79 -15.49
CA ILE A 22 -8.83 10.62 -14.61
C ILE A 22 -7.90 9.53 -15.16
N THR A 23 -7.33 9.71 -16.33
CA THR A 23 -6.25 8.84 -16.81
C THR A 23 -4.94 9.15 -16.12
N ASP A 24 -4.77 10.37 -15.61
CA ASP A 24 -3.65 10.77 -14.78
C ASP A 24 -4.14 11.01 -13.33
N LEU A 25 -3.63 10.27 -12.36
CA LEU A 25 -3.98 10.43 -10.96
C LEU A 25 -3.63 11.79 -10.36
N LYS A 26 -2.69 12.52 -10.99
CA LYS A 26 -2.37 13.90 -10.58
C LYS A 26 -3.52 14.87 -10.80
N ASP A 27 -4.38 14.57 -11.77
CA ASP A 27 -5.51 15.41 -12.11
C ASP A 27 -6.76 15.08 -11.30
N LEU A 28 -6.71 14.01 -10.48
CA LEU A 28 -7.73 13.77 -9.49
C LEU A 28 -7.66 14.84 -8.40
N PRO A 29 -8.80 15.25 -7.85
CA PRO A 29 -8.78 16.19 -6.75
C PRO A 29 -8.15 15.51 -5.52
N ASP A 30 -6.97 15.92 -5.18
CA ASP A 30 -6.29 15.57 -3.94
C ASP A 30 -6.78 16.42 -2.76
N HIS A 31 -7.67 17.38 -3.06
CA HIS A 31 -8.24 18.28 -2.07
C HIS A 31 -9.70 18.66 -2.42
N PRO A 32 -10.61 18.82 -1.42
CA PRO A 32 -12.04 19.09 -1.63
C PRO A 32 -12.35 20.32 -2.46
N GLU A 33 -11.57 21.39 -2.35
CA GLU A 33 -11.78 22.59 -3.14
C GLU A 33 -11.53 22.42 -4.64
N LYS A 34 -10.80 21.38 -5.04
CA LYS A 34 -10.58 21.03 -6.45
C LYS A 34 -11.63 20.05 -6.98
N GLY A 35 -12.36 19.40 -6.09
CA GLY A 35 -13.39 18.45 -6.44
C GLY A 35 -14.08 17.87 -5.22
N LYS A 36 -15.17 17.17 -5.44
CA LYS A 36 -15.97 16.54 -4.40
C LYS A 36 -15.86 15.03 -4.48
N TRP A 37 -15.25 14.45 -3.45
CA TRP A 37 -15.21 13.01 -3.29
C TRP A 37 -16.57 12.47 -2.82
N VAL A 38 -17.05 11.46 -3.54
CA VAL A 38 -18.29 10.75 -3.23
C VAL A 38 -18.05 9.26 -3.23
N GLN A 39 -18.91 8.50 -2.56
CA GLN A 39 -18.87 7.03 -2.56
C GLN A 39 -20.09 6.53 -3.35
N CYS A 40 -19.97 6.49 -4.67
CA CYS A 40 -21.06 6.11 -5.57
C CYS A 40 -20.83 4.78 -6.28
N ILE A 41 -19.59 4.29 -6.35
CA ILE A 41 -19.26 3.03 -7.00
C ILE A 41 -19.61 1.87 -6.07
N LYS A 42 -20.45 0.96 -6.57
CA LYS A 42 -20.78 -0.32 -5.96
C LYS A 42 -20.43 -1.44 -6.91
N VAL A 43 -19.54 -2.33 -6.52
CA VAL A 43 -19.20 -3.52 -7.30
C VAL A 43 -20.20 -4.63 -6.96
N GLU A 44 -20.84 -5.18 -7.98
CA GLU A 44 -21.81 -6.26 -7.87
C GLU A 44 -21.14 -7.64 -8.08
N ALA A 45 -20.19 -7.70 -9.01
CA ALA A 45 -19.39 -8.90 -9.29
C ALA A 45 -18.08 -8.53 -10.00
N PRO A 46 -16.98 -9.28 -9.82
CA PRO A 46 -16.83 -10.37 -8.84
C PRO A 46 -16.72 -9.81 -7.40
N ARG A 47 -16.82 -10.70 -6.42
CA ARG A 47 -16.57 -10.32 -5.01
C ARG A 47 -15.11 -9.96 -4.80
N ILE A 48 -14.84 -9.10 -3.86
CA ILE A 48 -13.47 -8.80 -3.42
C ILE A 48 -12.74 -10.09 -3.03
N HIS A 49 -11.47 -10.20 -3.39
CA HIS A 49 -10.59 -11.37 -3.19
C HIS A 49 -11.03 -12.64 -3.96
N ALA A 50 -11.94 -12.52 -4.94
CA ALA A 50 -12.31 -13.66 -5.79
C ALA A 50 -11.17 -14.04 -6.73
N ASP A 51 -11.17 -15.32 -7.12
CA ASP A 51 -10.24 -15.87 -8.10
C ASP A 51 -10.71 -15.62 -9.53
N LEU A 52 -9.84 -15.07 -10.36
CA LEU A 52 -10.01 -14.98 -11.79
C LEU A 52 -9.37 -16.21 -12.45
N THR A 53 -10.17 -17.18 -12.87
CA THR A 53 -9.72 -18.38 -13.58
C THR A 53 -10.01 -18.30 -15.08
N THR A 54 -11.03 -17.55 -15.47
CA THR A 54 -11.49 -17.33 -16.83
C THR A 54 -11.88 -15.87 -17.05
N ALA A 55 -12.21 -15.50 -18.28
CA ALA A 55 -12.76 -14.18 -18.56
C ALA A 55 -14.03 -13.95 -17.71
N THR A 56 -13.97 -12.95 -16.83
CA THR A 56 -14.98 -12.70 -15.80
C THR A 56 -15.57 -11.30 -15.98
N PRO A 57 -16.90 -11.17 -15.96
CA PRO A 57 -17.52 -9.84 -15.99
C PRO A 57 -17.29 -9.10 -14.67
N LEU A 58 -16.74 -7.91 -14.77
CA LEU A 58 -16.78 -6.89 -13.72
C LEU A 58 -18.07 -6.08 -13.92
N SER A 59 -19.02 -6.22 -13.00
CA SER A 59 -20.28 -5.48 -13.00
C SER A 59 -20.31 -4.53 -11.83
N PHE A 60 -20.67 -3.30 -12.06
CA PHE A 60 -20.72 -2.26 -11.03
C PHE A 60 -21.79 -1.22 -11.34
N GLN A 61 -22.16 -0.45 -10.34
CA GLN A 61 -22.98 0.74 -10.46
C GLN A 61 -22.15 1.97 -10.06
N ALA A 62 -22.30 3.07 -10.83
CA ALA A 62 -21.69 4.38 -10.58
C ALA A 62 -22.70 5.48 -10.90
N LYS A 63 -23.77 5.56 -10.09
CA LYS A 63 -24.90 6.44 -10.35
C LYS A 63 -24.51 7.92 -10.31
N GLY A 64 -24.90 8.66 -11.33
CA GLY A 64 -24.61 10.10 -11.44
C GLY A 64 -23.23 10.43 -12.01
N MET A 65 -22.45 9.43 -12.37
CA MET A 65 -21.18 9.59 -13.05
C MET A 65 -21.37 9.57 -14.57
N SER A 66 -20.50 10.26 -15.30
CA SER A 66 -20.56 10.37 -16.76
C SER A 66 -19.33 9.80 -17.44
N ARG A 67 -18.23 9.68 -16.74
CA ARG A 67 -16.97 9.16 -17.25
C ARG A 67 -16.44 8.10 -16.31
N ILE A 68 -16.17 6.92 -16.88
CA ILE A 68 -15.67 5.76 -16.12
C ILE A 68 -14.42 5.22 -16.79
N LEU A 69 -13.37 5.02 -16.00
CA LEU A 69 -12.16 4.35 -16.40
C LEU A 69 -11.95 3.12 -15.51
N VAL A 70 -11.50 2.02 -16.10
CA VAL A 70 -11.08 0.82 -15.36
C VAL A 70 -9.64 0.51 -15.72
N ARG A 71 -8.78 0.29 -14.70
CA ARG A 71 -7.38 -0.04 -14.91
C ARG A 71 -6.86 -1.07 -13.90
N CYS A 72 -5.74 -1.70 -14.23
CA CYS A 72 -4.95 -2.56 -13.37
C CYS A 72 -3.49 -2.10 -13.45
N GLY A 73 -2.95 -1.55 -12.36
CA GLY A 73 -1.65 -0.90 -12.39
C GLY A 73 -1.58 0.16 -13.49
N LYS A 74 -0.57 0.08 -14.37
CA LYS A 74 -0.42 0.97 -15.55
C LYS A 74 -1.34 0.61 -16.72
N HIS A 75 -2.00 -0.54 -16.69
CA HIS A 75 -2.81 -1.03 -17.81
C HIS A 75 -4.23 -0.46 -17.75
N ILE A 76 -4.55 0.45 -18.66
CA ILE A 76 -5.91 0.94 -18.84
C ILE A 76 -6.71 -0.15 -19.60
N LEU A 77 -7.74 -0.68 -18.94
CA LEU A 77 -8.58 -1.74 -19.49
C LEU A 77 -9.70 -1.20 -20.37
N THR A 78 -10.08 0.07 -20.18
CA THR A 78 -11.18 0.73 -20.89
C THR A 78 -10.75 2.11 -21.40
N PRO A 79 -9.83 2.19 -22.39
CA PRO A 79 -9.33 3.48 -22.89
C PRO A 79 -10.43 4.36 -23.47
N GLU A 80 -11.51 3.77 -24.00
CA GLU A 80 -12.68 4.50 -24.53
C GLU A 80 -13.73 4.81 -23.43
N GLY A 81 -13.41 4.49 -22.17
CA GLY A 81 -14.37 4.58 -21.08
C GLY A 81 -15.37 3.42 -21.04
N VAL A 82 -16.32 3.51 -20.10
CA VAL A 82 -17.41 2.54 -19.95
C VAL A 82 -18.74 3.25 -20.08
N ASN A 83 -19.59 2.80 -20.99
CA ASN A 83 -20.97 3.28 -21.09
C ASN A 83 -21.81 2.73 -19.94
N LEU A 84 -22.53 3.62 -19.27
CA LEU A 84 -23.49 3.26 -18.22
C LEU A 84 -24.90 3.22 -18.80
N ASP A 85 -25.71 2.28 -18.27
CA ASP A 85 -27.15 2.28 -18.55
C ASP A 85 -27.89 3.39 -17.81
N SER A 86 -29.21 3.48 -18.00
CA SER A 86 -30.06 4.50 -17.35
C SER A 86 -30.05 4.45 -15.82
N GLU A 87 -29.60 3.33 -15.23
CA GLU A 87 -29.49 3.15 -13.79
C GLU A 87 -28.06 3.31 -13.28
N GLY A 88 -27.14 3.70 -14.17
CA GLY A 88 -25.74 3.91 -13.84
C GLY A 88 -24.95 2.61 -13.71
N ARG A 89 -25.40 1.51 -14.34
CA ARG A 89 -24.66 0.24 -14.32
C ARG A 89 -23.71 0.15 -15.48
N GLY A 90 -22.50 -0.30 -15.20
CA GLY A 90 -21.46 -0.57 -16.17
C GLY A 90 -20.97 -2.02 -16.10
N ARG A 91 -20.42 -2.48 -17.21
CA ARG A 91 -19.86 -3.84 -17.31
C ARG A 91 -18.58 -3.84 -18.12
N VAL A 92 -17.55 -4.53 -17.62
CA VAL A 92 -16.26 -4.73 -18.27
C VAL A 92 -15.87 -6.20 -18.17
N THR A 93 -15.28 -6.77 -19.20
CA THR A 93 -14.76 -8.14 -19.13
C THR A 93 -13.30 -8.11 -18.69
N LEU A 94 -13.01 -8.66 -17.52
CA LEU A 94 -11.66 -8.90 -17.05
C LEU A 94 -11.12 -10.18 -17.71
N ASN A 95 -10.12 -10.04 -18.55
CA ASN A 95 -9.46 -11.18 -19.17
C ASN A 95 -8.16 -11.49 -18.40
N PRO A 96 -8.09 -12.58 -17.62
CA PRO A 96 -6.93 -12.88 -16.79
C PRO A 96 -5.64 -13.09 -17.59
N LYS A 97 -5.73 -13.48 -18.87
CA LYS A 97 -4.55 -13.61 -19.75
C LYS A 97 -3.88 -12.26 -20.08
N LYS A 98 -4.58 -11.15 -19.84
CA LYS A 98 -4.08 -9.79 -20.07
C LYS A 98 -3.76 -9.05 -18.77
N LEU A 99 -3.84 -9.72 -17.63
CA LEU A 99 -3.60 -9.17 -16.30
C LEU A 99 -2.39 -9.84 -15.68
N PRO A 100 -1.68 -9.16 -14.77
CA PRO A 100 -0.62 -9.78 -13.98
C PRO A 100 -1.14 -11.04 -13.26
N ALA A 101 -0.29 -12.02 -13.07
CA ALA A 101 -0.62 -13.23 -12.30
C ALA A 101 -0.57 -12.94 -10.79
N GLY A 102 -1.34 -13.71 -10.01
CA GLY A 102 -1.39 -13.55 -8.56
C GLY A 102 -2.30 -12.40 -8.11
N PRO A 103 -1.96 -11.72 -7.01
CA PRO A 103 -2.80 -10.64 -6.48
C PRO A 103 -2.75 -9.40 -7.37
N ILE A 104 -3.92 -8.82 -7.63
CA ILE A 104 -4.10 -7.61 -8.45
C ILE A 104 -5.11 -6.67 -7.80
N ASN A 105 -4.91 -5.37 -8.01
CA ASN A 105 -5.89 -4.33 -7.69
C ASN A 105 -6.46 -3.75 -8.99
N ILE A 106 -7.79 -3.86 -9.16
CA ILE A 106 -8.53 -3.23 -10.24
C ILE A 106 -9.10 -1.93 -9.71
N GLN A 107 -8.73 -0.80 -10.30
CA GLN A 107 -9.33 0.49 -9.98
C GLN A 107 -10.46 0.80 -10.95
N ILE A 108 -11.62 1.12 -10.40
CA ILE A 108 -12.74 1.74 -11.10
C ILE A 108 -12.74 3.21 -10.71
N ILE A 109 -12.51 4.09 -11.66
CA ILE A 109 -12.39 5.53 -11.44
C ILE A 109 -13.56 6.18 -12.15
N ALA A 110 -14.30 7.03 -11.46
CA ALA A 110 -15.50 7.67 -11.99
C ALA A 110 -15.52 9.17 -11.68
N ASP A 111 -15.95 9.98 -12.63
CA ASP A 111 -16.21 11.39 -12.43
C ASP A 111 -17.39 11.92 -13.25
N ASN A 112 -17.75 13.19 -12.99
CA ASN A 112 -18.80 13.87 -13.71
C ASN A 112 -18.54 15.38 -13.88
N ALA A 113 -19.36 16.04 -14.69
CA ALA A 113 -19.25 17.47 -14.96
C ALA A 113 -19.45 18.38 -13.72
N LYS A 114 -19.97 17.85 -12.61
CA LYS A 114 -20.11 18.56 -11.33
C LYS A 114 -18.84 18.50 -10.46
N LYS A 115 -17.76 17.94 -11.00
CA LYS A 115 -16.50 17.69 -10.29
C LYS A 115 -16.67 16.72 -9.10
N GLU A 116 -17.65 15.83 -9.18
CA GLU A 116 -17.74 14.70 -8.26
C GLU A 116 -16.90 13.56 -8.81
N CYS A 117 -16.15 12.87 -7.92
CA CYS A 117 -15.35 11.71 -8.29
C CYS A 117 -15.36 10.63 -7.22
N ASP A 118 -15.13 9.40 -7.65
CA ASP A 118 -14.96 8.24 -6.78
C ASP A 118 -13.93 7.28 -7.37
N ILE A 119 -13.20 6.62 -6.49
CA ILE A 119 -12.30 5.52 -6.85
C ILE A 119 -12.65 4.31 -5.97
N TYR A 120 -12.82 3.18 -6.62
CA TYR A 120 -13.00 1.89 -5.95
C TYR A 120 -11.86 0.96 -6.33
N GLU A 121 -11.15 0.41 -5.35
CA GLU A 121 -10.09 -0.59 -5.55
C GLU A 121 -10.62 -1.99 -5.24
N LEU A 122 -10.81 -2.78 -6.29
CA LEU A 122 -11.23 -4.17 -6.19
C LEU A 122 -10.00 -5.09 -6.19
N GLN A 123 -9.70 -5.68 -5.04
CA GLN A 123 -8.65 -6.69 -4.95
C GLN A 123 -9.16 -8.03 -5.47
N LEU A 124 -8.41 -8.64 -6.38
CA LEU A 124 -8.69 -9.95 -6.96
C LEU A 124 -7.42 -10.80 -6.97
N TRP A 125 -7.59 -12.09 -7.25
CA TRP A 125 -6.48 -13.00 -7.47
C TRP A 125 -6.55 -13.58 -8.87
N ASN A 126 -5.57 -13.29 -9.72
CA ASN A 126 -5.48 -13.91 -11.03
C ASN A 126 -4.87 -15.30 -10.92
N ALA A 127 -5.73 -16.32 -10.86
CA ALA A 127 -5.37 -17.73 -10.74
C ALA A 127 -5.26 -18.45 -12.10
N ALA A 128 -5.60 -17.77 -13.21
CA ALA A 128 -5.56 -18.36 -14.55
C ALA A 128 -4.14 -18.54 -15.08
N THR A 129 -3.22 -17.72 -14.60
CA THR A 129 -1.80 -17.78 -14.95
C THR A 129 -1.03 -18.11 -13.69
N LYS A 130 -0.31 -19.24 -13.70
CA LYS A 130 0.63 -19.54 -12.61
C LYS A 130 1.79 -18.57 -12.72
N THR A 131 2.06 -17.83 -11.67
CA THR A 131 3.28 -17.06 -11.55
C THR A 131 4.43 -18.05 -11.45
N ALA A 132 5.43 -17.93 -12.32
CA ALA A 132 6.66 -18.66 -12.12
C ALA A 132 7.26 -18.21 -10.78
N ARG A 133 7.68 -19.16 -9.96
CA ARG A 133 8.28 -18.89 -8.66
C ARG A 133 9.47 -17.93 -8.77
N THR A 134 10.23 -18.06 -9.87
CA THR A 134 11.34 -17.18 -10.22
C THR A 134 10.93 -15.74 -10.52
N GLU A 135 9.66 -15.47 -10.76
CA GLU A 135 9.16 -14.13 -11.07
C GLU A 135 8.74 -13.35 -9.83
N LYS A 136 8.43 -14.05 -8.74
CA LYS A 136 7.93 -13.42 -7.52
C LYS A 136 8.70 -13.74 -6.25
N GLY A 137 9.46 -14.81 -6.21
CA GLY A 137 10.35 -15.10 -5.09
C GLY A 137 11.43 -14.05 -4.92
N MET A 138 12.25 -14.18 -3.90
CA MET A 138 13.38 -13.29 -3.67
C MET A 138 14.27 -13.22 -4.92
N PRO A 139 14.54 -12.03 -5.47
CA PRO A 139 15.43 -11.90 -6.60
C PRO A 139 16.80 -12.56 -6.33
N LYS A 140 17.32 -13.27 -7.30
CA LYS A 140 18.66 -13.89 -7.19
C LYS A 140 19.77 -12.85 -7.10
N ASP A 141 19.52 -11.67 -7.65
CA ASP A 141 20.51 -10.61 -7.74
C ASP A 141 20.49 -9.74 -6.48
N CYS A 142 21.69 -9.36 -6.04
CA CYS A 142 21.84 -8.36 -5.00
C CYS A 142 21.41 -6.99 -5.53
N PRO A 143 20.57 -6.22 -4.80
CA PRO A 143 20.25 -4.88 -5.21
C PRO A 143 21.48 -4.00 -5.32
N ALA A 144 21.48 -3.05 -6.26
CA ALA A 144 22.64 -2.19 -6.50
C ALA A 144 23.12 -1.47 -5.24
N VAL A 145 22.19 -1.06 -4.36
CA VAL A 145 22.49 -0.40 -3.09
C VAL A 145 23.21 -1.33 -2.10
N ALA A 146 22.95 -2.64 -2.14
CA ALA A 146 23.58 -3.63 -1.28
C ALA A 146 24.83 -4.28 -1.90
N LYS A 147 25.38 -3.69 -2.98
CA LYS A 147 26.56 -4.24 -3.64
C LYS A 147 27.75 -4.32 -2.68
N GLY A 148 28.29 -5.52 -2.53
CA GLY A 148 29.39 -5.81 -1.59
C GLY A 148 28.95 -6.19 -0.19
N MET A 149 27.67 -6.15 0.11
CA MET A 149 27.08 -6.63 1.36
C MET A 149 26.71 -8.12 1.24
N LYS A 150 26.49 -8.76 2.37
CA LYS A 150 26.01 -10.16 2.46
C LYS A 150 24.54 -10.16 2.84
N LEU A 151 23.77 -11.06 2.23
CA LEU A 151 22.41 -11.35 2.65
C LEU A 151 22.46 -12.03 4.02
N ASP A 152 21.91 -11.36 5.02
CA ASP A 152 21.93 -11.78 6.42
C ASP A 152 20.59 -12.35 6.91
N PHE A 153 19.50 -11.75 6.45
CA PHE A 153 18.15 -12.21 6.71
C PHE A 153 17.30 -12.15 5.44
N TYR A 154 16.45 -13.14 5.24
CA TYR A 154 15.40 -13.07 4.22
C TYR A 154 14.22 -13.97 4.57
N ASP A 155 13.04 -13.60 4.11
CA ASP A 155 11.87 -14.46 4.05
C ASP A 155 11.10 -14.14 2.77
N ASP A 156 10.89 -15.15 1.94
CA ASP A 156 10.08 -15.11 0.72
C ASP A 156 8.77 -15.90 0.90
N PHE A 157 8.49 -16.31 2.13
CA PHE A 157 7.28 -17.02 2.55
C PHE A 157 7.02 -18.33 1.80
N ASP A 158 8.03 -18.87 1.14
CA ASP A 158 7.95 -20.09 0.34
C ASP A 158 7.97 -21.37 1.14
N ARG A 159 8.65 -21.32 2.27
CA ARG A 159 8.87 -22.47 3.14
C ARG A 159 7.83 -22.60 4.25
N GLY A 160 6.73 -21.87 4.13
CA GLY A 160 5.74 -21.76 5.18
C GLY A 160 5.97 -20.53 6.07
N LEU A 161 5.01 -20.20 6.89
CA LEU A 161 5.06 -19.10 7.85
C LEU A 161 5.29 -19.65 9.26
N SER A 162 6.52 -19.46 9.77
CA SER A 162 6.82 -19.77 11.17
C SER A 162 6.48 -18.55 12.03
N ILE A 163 5.27 -18.50 12.57
CA ILE A 163 4.75 -17.38 13.37
C ILE A 163 4.09 -17.89 14.64
N SER A 164 4.25 -17.16 15.74
CA SER A 164 3.50 -17.40 16.98
C SER A 164 3.02 -16.08 17.59
N LYS A 165 2.08 -16.17 18.52
CA LYS A 165 1.47 -15.00 19.19
C LYS A 165 2.46 -14.10 19.93
N ASP A 166 3.59 -14.65 20.35
CA ASP A 166 4.59 -13.95 21.16
C ASP A 166 6.03 -14.09 20.61
N GLY A 167 6.16 -14.74 19.43
CA GLY A 167 7.44 -14.95 18.75
C GLY A 167 8.25 -16.13 19.31
N ARG A 168 7.89 -16.68 20.47
CA ARG A 168 8.66 -17.77 21.08
C ARG A 168 8.57 -19.06 20.30
N GLY A 169 9.73 -19.61 19.95
CA GLY A 169 9.83 -20.82 19.13
C GLY A 169 9.45 -20.66 17.66
N ALA A 170 9.24 -19.43 17.21
CA ALA A 170 8.91 -19.11 15.85
C ALA A 170 9.90 -18.06 15.28
N ARG A 171 9.90 -17.91 13.95
CA ARG A 171 10.66 -16.88 13.24
C ARG A 171 10.04 -15.49 13.39
N TRP A 172 8.70 -15.45 13.50
CA TRP A 172 7.91 -14.23 13.55
C TRP A 172 7.05 -14.17 14.82
N ASN A 173 6.97 -12.98 15.36
CA ASN A 173 6.02 -12.58 16.36
C ASN A 173 4.84 -11.87 15.68
N ALA A 174 3.63 -12.26 16.03
CA ALA A 174 2.40 -11.65 15.51
C ALA A 174 2.03 -10.31 16.17
N HIS A 175 2.81 -9.86 17.12
CA HIS A 175 2.56 -8.63 17.86
C HIS A 175 3.80 -7.75 17.95
N LYS A 176 3.58 -6.46 18.20
CA LYS A 176 4.65 -5.51 18.45
C LYS A 176 5.40 -5.90 19.73
N PRO A 177 6.71 -6.14 19.68
CA PRO A 177 7.49 -6.51 20.86
C PRO A 177 7.76 -5.30 21.78
N THR A 178 6.75 -4.46 21.97
CA THR A 178 6.75 -3.24 22.77
C THR A 178 5.41 -3.07 23.43
N PHE A 179 5.21 -1.94 24.08
CA PHE A 179 3.93 -1.63 24.70
C PHE A 179 2.90 -1.14 23.70
N GLY A 180 1.69 -1.64 23.84
CA GLY A 180 0.49 -1.14 23.19
C GLY A 180 0.32 -1.55 21.72
N ASP A 181 -0.94 -1.66 21.34
CA ASP A 181 -1.39 -1.79 19.97
C ASP A 181 -1.76 -0.40 19.46
N PHE A 182 -1.22 0.00 18.32
CA PHE A 182 -1.49 1.30 17.71
C PHE A 182 -2.60 1.26 16.65
N SER A 183 -3.05 0.06 16.26
CA SER A 183 -4.09 -0.14 15.26
C SER A 183 -5.49 -0.06 15.85
N GLY A 184 -6.45 0.51 15.09
CA GLY A 184 -7.86 0.57 15.50
C GLY A 184 -8.55 -0.80 15.44
N TRP A 185 -8.21 -1.63 14.45
CA TRP A 185 -8.50 -3.06 14.48
C TRP A 185 -7.30 -3.77 15.08
N PRO A 186 -7.46 -4.60 16.14
CA PRO A 186 -6.33 -5.18 16.84
C PRO A 186 -5.47 -6.07 15.94
N PHE A 187 -4.17 -6.06 16.17
CA PHE A 187 -3.29 -7.11 15.69
C PHE A 187 -3.65 -8.41 16.43
N CYS A 188 -3.85 -9.48 15.69
CA CYS A 188 -4.39 -10.72 16.24
C CYS A 188 -3.41 -11.88 16.12
N ASP A 189 -3.59 -12.86 17.02
CA ASP A 189 -2.84 -14.11 17.00
C ASP A 189 -3.00 -14.83 15.66
N PRO A 190 -1.98 -15.57 15.20
CA PRO A 190 -2.12 -16.44 14.05
C PRO A 190 -3.17 -17.51 14.32
N SER A 191 -3.92 -17.88 13.29
CA SER A 191 -4.93 -18.91 13.38
C SER A 191 -5.05 -19.69 12.07
N ASP A 192 -5.60 -20.90 12.11
CA ASP A 192 -5.89 -21.71 10.93
C ASP A 192 -7.19 -21.29 10.21
N ASP A 193 -7.89 -20.26 10.71
CA ASP A 193 -9.06 -19.69 10.05
C ASP A 193 -8.63 -19.02 8.73
N THR A 194 -9.34 -19.30 7.65
CA THR A 194 -9.12 -18.64 6.34
C THR A 194 -9.35 -17.13 6.39
N ASP A 195 -10.07 -16.63 7.38
CA ASP A 195 -10.22 -15.21 7.71
C ASP A 195 -9.26 -14.74 8.81
N GLY A 196 -8.30 -15.58 9.21
CA GLY A 196 -7.23 -15.21 10.14
C GLY A 196 -6.31 -14.11 9.57
N PRO A 197 -5.50 -13.45 10.43
CA PRO A 197 -4.70 -12.30 10.00
C PRO A 197 -3.58 -12.67 9.02
N PHE A 198 -3.16 -13.93 8.96
CA PHE A 198 -2.05 -14.37 8.12
C PHE A 198 -2.42 -15.61 7.31
N VAL A 199 -2.28 -15.50 5.99
CA VAL A 199 -2.49 -16.60 5.05
C VAL A 199 -1.31 -16.64 4.07
N LEU A 200 -0.83 -17.82 3.76
CA LEU A 200 0.10 -18.04 2.67
C LEU A 200 -0.64 -18.43 1.39
N ARG A 201 -0.34 -17.76 0.32
CA ARG A 201 -0.93 -18.10 -0.97
C ARG A 201 0.09 -17.89 -2.10
N ASP A 202 0.40 -18.98 -2.81
CA ASP A 202 1.32 -18.96 -3.95
C ASP A 202 2.62 -18.19 -3.67
N GLY A 203 3.16 -18.32 -2.45
CA GLY A 203 4.38 -17.67 -1.97
C GLY A 203 4.27 -16.19 -1.65
N TYR A 204 3.09 -15.67 -1.50
CA TYR A 204 2.86 -14.39 -0.86
C TYR A 204 2.38 -14.61 0.58
N LEU A 205 2.90 -13.81 1.50
CA LEU A 205 2.24 -13.62 2.77
C LEU A 205 1.08 -12.63 2.55
N VAL A 206 -0.13 -13.05 2.89
CA VAL A 206 -1.31 -12.20 2.87
C VAL A 206 -1.62 -11.78 4.30
N ILE A 207 -1.41 -10.50 4.62
CA ILE A 207 -1.87 -9.92 5.87
C ILE A 207 -3.31 -9.45 5.64
N GLN A 208 -4.25 -10.08 6.35
CA GLN A 208 -5.67 -9.86 6.15
C GLN A 208 -6.27 -8.95 7.21
N ALA A 209 -6.94 -7.89 6.77
CA ALA A 209 -7.82 -7.09 7.62
C ALA A 209 -9.26 -7.57 7.43
N ARG A 210 -9.91 -7.99 8.52
CA ARG A 210 -11.26 -8.58 8.53
C ARG A 210 -12.07 -8.05 9.70
N LYS A 211 -13.36 -7.76 9.45
CA LYS A 211 -14.29 -7.43 10.53
C LYS A 211 -15.62 -8.14 10.32
N LYS A 212 -15.93 -9.07 11.20
CA LYS A 212 -17.23 -9.74 11.27
C LYS A 212 -18.21 -8.84 12.05
N PRO A 213 -19.52 -8.90 11.76
CA PRO A 213 -20.53 -8.18 12.52
C PRO A 213 -20.38 -8.41 14.03
N GLY A 214 -20.46 -7.33 14.82
CA GLY A 214 -20.33 -7.40 16.27
C GLY A 214 -18.91 -7.57 16.82
N THR A 215 -17.87 -7.60 15.96
CA THR A 215 -16.48 -7.70 16.40
C THR A 215 -15.72 -6.38 16.27
N ARG A 216 -14.56 -6.29 16.95
CA ARG A 216 -13.64 -5.15 16.81
C ARG A 216 -12.88 -5.14 15.48
N GLY A 217 -12.95 -6.23 14.71
CA GLY A 217 -12.09 -6.49 13.56
C GLY A 217 -10.78 -7.16 13.97
N SER A 218 -9.96 -7.49 12.95
CA SER A 218 -8.65 -8.11 13.10
C SER A 218 -7.73 -7.67 11.97
N THR A 219 -6.44 -7.60 12.24
CA THR A 219 -5.39 -7.41 11.24
C THR A 219 -4.08 -8.00 11.75
N GLY A 220 -2.95 -7.81 11.04
CA GLY A 220 -1.69 -8.45 11.38
C GLY A 220 -0.47 -7.52 11.37
N LEU A 221 0.50 -7.92 12.20
CA LEU A 221 1.83 -7.35 12.29
C LEU A 221 2.83 -8.51 12.40
N LEU A 222 4.03 -8.34 11.86
CA LEU A 222 5.14 -9.27 12.02
C LEU A 222 6.37 -8.52 12.54
N ALA A 223 7.04 -9.13 13.53
CA ALA A 223 8.36 -8.72 13.99
C ALA A 223 9.28 -9.96 14.12
N PRO A 224 10.57 -9.89 13.73
CA PRO A 224 11.47 -11.04 13.78
C PRO A 224 12.12 -11.26 15.16
N VAL A 225 11.53 -10.70 16.19
CA VAL A 225 11.93 -10.90 17.60
C VAL A 225 10.73 -11.27 18.45
N ASP A 226 10.95 -12.05 19.51
CA ASP A 226 9.89 -12.39 20.46
C ASP A 226 9.60 -11.21 21.43
N MET A 227 8.66 -11.41 22.35
CA MET A 227 8.27 -10.40 23.34
C MET A 227 9.37 -10.09 24.36
N ASP A 228 10.42 -10.92 24.44
CA ASP A 228 11.60 -10.69 25.28
C ASP A 228 12.75 -10.05 24.50
N GLY A 229 12.53 -9.73 23.19
CA GLY A 229 13.52 -9.15 22.30
C GLY A 229 14.55 -10.14 21.76
N LYS A 230 14.33 -11.45 21.93
CA LYS A 230 15.18 -12.48 21.33
C LYS A 230 14.77 -12.72 19.90
N GLY A 231 15.72 -12.81 18.99
CA GLY A 231 15.48 -13.04 17.58
C GLY A 231 16.45 -12.24 16.73
N TYR A 232 15.98 -11.80 15.57
CA TYR A 232 16.82 -11.13 14.61
C TYR A 232 16.88 -9.61 14.84
N TRP A 233 18.10 -9.12 14.99
CA TRP A 233 18.46 -7.70 15.02
C TRP A 233 19.56 -7.44 14.02
N VAL A 234 19.52 -6.32 13.33
CA VAL A 234 20.57 -5.89 12.42
C VAL A 234 21.36 -4.73 13.02
N THR A 235 22.68 -4.74 12.81
CA THR A 235 23.58 -3.66 13.22
C THR A 235 24.02 -2.86 11.99
N PRO A 236 24.01 -1.53 12.02
CA PRO A 236 24.58 -0.73 10.91
C PRO A 236 26.08 -1.00 10.68
N PRO A 237 26.60 -0.90 9.43
CA PRO A 237 25.85 -0.52 8.24
C PRO A 237 25.01 -1.68 7.69
N PHE A 238 23.79 -1.37 7.31
CA PHE A 238 22.89 -2.34 6.67
C PHE A 238 22.05 -1.70 5.55
N TYR A 239 21.55 -2.56 4.68
CA TYR A 239 20.42 -2.27 3.80
C TYR A 239 19.32 -3.28 4.04
N MET A 240 18.09 -2.82 4.18
CA MET A 240 16.93 -3.71 4.23
C MET A 240 15.85 -3.24 3.27
N GLU A 241 15.05 -4.19 2.80
CA GLU A 241 13.91 -3.89 1.94
C GLU A 241 12.79 -4.91 2.11
N CYS A 242 11.56 -4.44 1.86
CA CYS A 242 10.35 -5.25 1.80
C CYS A 242 9.61 -4.95 0.50
N ARG A 243 9.14 -5.98 -0.19
CA ARG A 243 8.34 -5.84 -1.41
C ARG A 243 6.90 -6.21 -1.11
N PHE A 244 6.00 -5.27 -1.32
CA PHE A 244 4.57 -5.50 -1.06
C PHE A 244 3.67 -4.62 -1.91
N MET A 245 2.37 -4.97 -1.93
CA MET A 245 1.24 -4.20 -2.42
C MET A 245 0.10 -4.31 -1.40
N ALA A 246 -0.63 -3.22 -1.15
CA ALA A 246 -1.78 -3.24 -0.25
C ALA A 246 -2.97 -2.49 -0.86
N GLN A 247 -4.18 -2.73 -0.38
CA GLN A 247 -5.36 -1.97 -0.82
C GLN A 247 -5.37 -0.57 -0.19
N SER A 248 -5.64 0.45 -1.02
CA SER A 248 -5.98 1.78 -0.53
C SER A 248 -7.49 1.87 -0.27
N ALA A 249 -7.87 1.68 0.98
CA ALA A 249 -9.23 1.85 1.44
C ALA A 249 -9.23 2.72 2.70
N PRO A 250 -10.30 3.47 3.01
CA PRO A 250 -10.28 4.40 4.14
C PRO A 250 -9.96 3.70 5.46
N GLY A 251 -8.88 4.14 6.08
CA GLY A 251 -8.35 3.60 7.34
C GLY A 251 -7.26 2.54 7.19
N THR A 252 -6.95 2.04 5.99
CA THR A 252 -5.81 1.13 5.81
C THR A 252 -4.48 1.86 5.99
N TRP A 253 -3.54 1.20 6.64
CA TRP A 253 -2.25 1.77 7.00
C TRP A 253 -1.15 0.69 6.94
N PRO A 254 -0.71 0.32 5.71
CA PRO A 254 0.44 -0.55 5.55
C PRO A 254 1.71 0.20 5.91
N ALA A 255 2.61 -0.48 6.63
CA ALA A 255 3.92 0.07 6.99
C ALA A 255 5.01 -1.01 7.01
N PHE A 256 6.23 -0.57 6.69
CA PHE A 256 7.49 -1.26 6.91
C PHE A 256 8.43 -0.28 7.58
N TRP A 257 8.88 -0.61 8.80
CA TRP A 257 9.58 0.31 9.68
C TRP A 257 10.54 -0.40 10.62
N THR A 258 11.40 0.34 11.29
CA THR A 258 12.35 -0.19 12.27
C THR A 258 12.30 0.57 13.58
N ILE A 259 12.68 -0.10 14.66
CA ILE A 259 12.94 0.53 15.96
C ILE A 259 14.27 0.06 16.54
N THR A 260 14.95 0.95 17.27
CA THR A 260 16.20 0.63 17.98
C THR A 260 15.98 0.21 19.43
N ASN A 261 14.78 0.38 19.95
CA ASN A 261 14.45 0.05 21.35
C ASN A 261 13.03 -0.53 21.44
N ILE A 262 12.92 -1.74 22.00
CA ILE A 262 11.64 -2.40 22.28
C ILE A 262 11.12 -2.12 23.70
N HIS A 263 11.85 -1.35 24.49
CA HIS A 263 11.47 -0.93 25.83
C HIS A 263 11.13 0.57 25.86
N ARG A 264 10.67 1.06 27.00
CA ARG A 264 10.54 2.50 27.21
C ARG A 264 11.91 3.15 27.31
N GLY A 265 12.03 4.36 26.82
CA GLY A 265 13.25 5.14 26.83
C GLY A 265 13.65 5.63 25.44
N PRO A 266 14.78 6.33 25.36
CA PRO A 266 15.25 6.87 24.09
C PRO A 266 15.46 5.80 23.01
N GLY A 267 15.08 6.11 21.80
CA GLY A 267 15.24 5.22 20.65
C GLY A 267 14.94 5.95 19.34
N ASP A 268 15.37 5.36 18.25
CA ASP A 268 15.01 5.81 16.91
C ASP A 268 14.00 4.86 16.28
N GLU A 269 13.09 5.43 15.51
CA GLU A 269 12.17 4.72 14.63
C GLU A 269 12.36 5.25 13.20
N LEU A 270 12.55 4.34 12.26
CA LEU A 270 12.68 4.68 10.84
C LEU A 270 11.50 4.07 10.11
N ASP A 271 10.55 4.91 9.69
CA ASP A 271 9.42 4.47 8.88
C ASP A 271 9.83 4.50 7.42
N ILE A 272 10.11 3.33 6.86
CA ILE A 272 10.58 3.18 5.49
C ILE A 272 9.44 3.47 4.53
N ILE A 273 8.25 3.09 4.91
CA ILE A 273 6.98 3.49 4.31
C ILE A 273 5.88 3.47 5.36
N GLU A 274 5.14 4.56 5.44
CA GLU A 274 3.81 4.65 6.02
C GLU A 274 2.84 5.18 4.97
N ALA A 275 1.89 4.36 4.55
CA ALA A 275 0.88 4.77 3.60
C ALA A 275 -0.50 4.78 4.25
N TYR A 276 -1.27 5.81 3.94
CA TYR A 276 -2.59 6.02 4.51
C TYR A 276 -3.65 5.88 3.42
N GLY A 277 -4.41 4.79 3.48
CA GLY A 277 -5.38 4.43 2.47
C GLY A 277 -6.67 5.25 2.51
N GLY A 278 -7.38 5.19 1.40
CA GLY A 278 -8.58 5.96 1.13
C GLY A 278 -8.31 7.06 0.11
N TRP A 279 -9.40 7.66 -0.35
CA TRP A 279 -9.35 8.69 -1.38
C TRP A 279 -10.13 9.92 -0.90
N GLY A 280 -9.60 11.10 -1.21
CA GLY A 280 -10.30 12.35 -1.00
C GLY A 280 -9.95 13.12 0.26
N GLU A 281 -10.90 13.87 0.75
CA GLU A 281 -10.77 14.89 1.80
C GLU A 281 -10.02 14.43 3.07
N LYS A 282 -10.27 13.20 3.48
CA LYS A 282 -9.71 12.65 4.71
C LYS A 282 -8.36 11.95 4.52
N ASN A 283 -7.87 11.92 3.31
CA ASN A 283 -6.54 11.41 2.97
C ASN A 283 -5.96 12.19 1.78
N PRO A 284 -5.28 13.32 2.02
CA PRO A 284 -4.68 14.13 0.98
C PRO A 284 -3.48 13.45 0.29
N ASN A 285 -3.02 12.32 0.82
CA ASN A 285 -1.85 11.60 0.33
C ASN A 285 -2.20 10.35 -0.48
N ASN A 286 -3.35 10.35 -1.14
CA ASN A 286 -3.96 9.21 -1.84
C ASN A 286 -3.00 8.31 -2.63
N THR A 287 -2.03 8.89 -3.30
CA THR A 287 -1.05 8.16 -4.13
C THR A 287 0.33 8.11 -3.50
N GLY A 288 0.57 8.93 -2.47
CA GLY A 288 1.85 9.05 -1.79
C GLY A 288 1.94 8.20 -0.52
N TYR A 289 3.10 8.22 0.07
CA TYR A 289 3.38 7.65 1.37
C TYR A 289 4.44 8.52 2.08
N PHE A 290 4.57 8.36 3.39
CA PHE A 290 5.63 9.02 4.15
C PHE A 290 6.80 8.09 4.37
N THR A 291 8.01 8.68 4.35
CA THR A 291 9.18 8.18 5.04
C THR A 291 9.41 9.07 6.22
N THR A 292 9.60 8.51 7.42
CA THR A 292 9.72 9.28 8.65
C THR A 292 10.86 8.76 9.50
N THR A 293 11.51 9.65 10.24
CA THR A 293 12.41 9.29 11.33
C THR A 293 11.90 9.93 12.60
N HIS A 294 11.64 9.12 13.63
CA HIS A 294 11.29 9.58 14.96
C HIS A 294 12.46 9.39 15.91
N TYR A 295 12.71 10.41 16.75
CA TYR A 295 13.72 10.42 17.81
C TYR A 295 13.02 10.39 19.17
N TRP A 296 12.51 9.21 19.53
CA TRP A 296 11.71 9.05 20.74
C TRP A 296 12.51 9.37 22.00
N GLU A 297 11.94 10.22 22.88
CA GLU A 297 12.52 10.64 24.17
C GLU A 297 13.94 11.23 24.09
N GLN A 298 14.41 11.62 22.90
CA GLN A 298 15.71 12.26 22.70
C GLN A 298 15.57 13.77 22.75
N LYS A 299 16.54 14.42 23.41
CA LYS A 299 16.53 15.87 23.61
C LYS A 299 17.85 16.47 23.17
N ASP A 300 17.78 17.72 22.69
CA ASP A 300 18.94 18.54 22.42
C ASP A 300 19.63 19.02 23.72
N GLU A 301 20.72 19.77 23.57
CA GLU A 301 21.47 20.35 24.69
C GLU A 301 20.65 21.30 25.59
N ASN A 302 19.53 21.82 25.09
CA ASN A 302 18.62 22.69 25.81
C ASN A 302 17.45 21.92 26.46
N GLY A 303 17.44 20.59 26.34
CA GLY A 303 16.40 19.73 26.89
C GLY A 303 15.11 19.68 26.05
N LYS A 304 15.11 20.23 24.84
CA LYS A 304 13.99 20.17 23.91
C LYS A 304 14.01 18.86 23.13
N GLN A 305 12.83 18.25 22.96
CA GLN A 305 12.65 17.04 22.14
C GLN A 305 13.21 17.27 20.73
N LEU A 306 14.01 16.33 20.24
CA LEU A 306 14.51 16.37 18.86
C LEU A 306 13.32 16.26 17.88
N PRO A 307 13.25 17.13 16.88
CA PRO A 307 12.23 17.03 15.86
C PRO A 307 12.49 15.77 15.01
N GLY A 308 11.45 15.04 14.67
CA GLY A 308 11.53 14.03 13.63
C GLY A 308 11.80 14.65 12.25
N ASP A 309 12.12 13.80 11.30
CA ASP A 309 12.24 14.19 9.89
C ASP A 309 11.24 13.36 9.07
N ASP A 310 10.37 14.03 8.32
CA ASP A 310 9.37 13.36 7.50
C ASP A 310 9.37 13.91 6.07
N LYS A 311 9.08 13.03 5.13
CA LYS A 311 8.95 13.40 3.73
C LYS A 311 7.81 12.65 3.05
N LEU A 312 6.89 13.41 2.46
CA LEU A 312 5.88 12.85 1.57
C LEU A 312 6.50 12.48 0.22
N ILE A 313 6.49 11.20 -0.09
CA ILE A 313 6.91 10.66 -1.38
C ILE A 313 5.68 10.53 -2.27
N LYS A 314 5.56 11.41 -3.25
CA LYS A 314 4.44 11.39 -4.21
C LYS A 314 4.73 10.39 -5.32
N THR A 315 3.67 9.72 -5.77
CA THR A 315 3.74 8.88 -6.97
C THR A 315 3.79 9.76 -8.20
N ASP A 316 4.75 9.51 -9.09
CA ASP A 316 4.82 10.19 -10.39
C ASP A 316 3.70 9.72 -11.32
N LYS A 317 3.32 10.61 -12.28
CA LYS A 317 2.21 10.34 -13.22
C LYS A 317 2.41 9.07 -14.05
N ASP A 318 3.67 8.75 -14.37
CA ASP A 318 4.03 7.61 -15.21
C ASP A 318 4.35 6.36 -14.37
N ASP A 319 4.08 6.41 -13.07
CA ASP A 319 4.32 5.33 -12.12
C ASP A 319 3.03 4.85 -11.45
N THR A 320 3.12 3.74 -10.70
CA THR A 320 2.02 3.17 -9.92
C THR A 320 2.23 3.45 -8.43
N SER A 321 1.13 3.64 -7.69
CA SER A 321 1.19 3.79 -6.24
C SER A 321 1.37 2.45 -5.53
N TRP A 322 1.64 2.52 -4.23
CA TRP A 322 1.76 1.38 -3.33
C TRP A 322 0.52 0.45 -3.31
N SER A 323 -0.63 0.94 -3.77
CA SER A 323 -1.85 0.13 -3.86
C SER A 323 -2.12 -0.43 -5.26
N GLN A 324 -1.45 0.10 -6.28
CA GLN A 324 -1.72 -0.31 -7.66
C GLN A 324 -0.83 -1.45 -8.14
N ASP A 325 0.38 -1.54 -7.60
CA ASP A 325 1.36 -2.56 -7.99
C ASP A 325 2.30 -2.87 -6.82
N PHE A 326 3.10 -3.92 -6.97
CA PHE A 326 4.16 -4.26 -6.05
C PHE A 326 5.35 -3.32 -6.20
N HIS A 327 5.76 -2.73 -5.10
CA HIS A 327 6.98 -1.93 -5.01
C HIS A 327 7.89 -2.45 -3.92
N THR A 328 9.19 -2.18 -4.06
CA THR A 328 10.20 -2.45 -3.04
C THR A 328 10.47 -1.17 -2.27
N TYR A 329 10.35 -1.23 -0.95
CA TYR A 329 10.65 -0.14 -0.03
C TYR A 329 11.84 -0.53 0.82
N GLY A 330 12.87 0.31 0.87
CA GLY A 330 14.09 -0.02 1.58
C GLY A 330 14.72 1.16 2.31
N VAL A 331 15.64 0.85 3.23
CA VAL A 331 16.48 1.82 3.92
C VAL A 331 17.91 1.31 4.01
N TYR A 332 18.85 2.20 3.73
CA TYR A 332 20.28 2.02 4.00
C TYR A 332 20.67 2.93 5.17
N VAL A 333 21.39 2.38 6.12
CA VAL A 333 21.89 3.12 7.28
C VAL A 333 23.39 2.88 7.43
N ASP A 334 24.16 3.95 7.37
CA ASP A 334 25.56 3.97 7.78
C ASP A 334 25.83 5.12 8.78
N LYS A 335 27.08 5.40 9.10
CA LYS A 335 27.42 6.44 10.08
C LYS A 335 27.13 7.87 9.60
N ASP A 336 27.07 8.07 8.29
CA ASP A 336 26.98 9.40 7.68
C ASP A 336 25.56 9.70 7.19
N SER A 337 24.86 8.67 6.66
CA SER A 337 23.56 8.86 6.00
C SER A 337 22.57 7.73 6.24
N THR A 338 21.33 8.11 6.44
CA THR A 338 20.15 7.24 6.36
C THR A 338 19.43 7.56 5.06
N VAL A 339 19.35 6.57 4.16
CA VAL A 339 18.81 6.75 2.81
C VAL A 339 17.61 5.83 2.61
N TYR A 340 16.46 6.40 2.32
CA TYR A 340 15.23 5.67 1.99
C TYR A 340 15.13 5.44 0.50
N TYR A 341 14.67 4.26 0.12
CA TYR A 341 14.59 3.82 -1.27
C TYR A 341 13.18 3.35 -1.65
N ARG A 342 12.82 3.59 -2.90
CA ARG A 342 11.70 2.95 -3.57
C ARG A 342 12.20 2.34 -4.88
N ASP A 343 11.97 1.04 -5.07
CA ASP A 343 12.42 0.30 -6.27
C ASP A 343 13.92 0.49 -6.56
N GLY A 344 14.73 0.53 -5.50
CA GLY A 344 16.18 0.73 -5.59
C GLY A 344 16.63 2.17 -5.90
N LEU A 345 15.70 3.11 -6.02
CA LEU A 345 16.00 4.53 -6.23
C LEU A 345 15.89 5.30 -4.90
N PRO A 346 16.86 6.17 -4.56
CA PRO A 346 16.79 6.98 -3.35
C PRO A 346 15.66 8.01 -3.46
N VAL A 347 14.83 8.09 -2.43
CA VAL A 347 13.69 9.01 -2.37
C VAL A 347 13.81 10.03 -1.24
N HIS A 348 14.54 9.70 -0.17
CA HIS A 348 14.80 10.58 0.96
C HIS A 348 16.18 10.29 1.54
N ILE A 349 16.93 11.32 1.89
CA ILE A 349 18.28 11.23 2.44
C ILE A 349 18.37 12.19 3.62
N ILE A 350 18.80 11.68 4.76
CA ILE A 350 19.06 12.46 5.97
C ILE A 350 20.42 12.09 6.56
N ALA A 351 20.97 12.94 7.41
CA ALA A 351 22.12 12.59 8.23
C ALA A 351 21.70 11.52 9.25
N THR A 352 22.54 10.51 9.43
CA THR A 352 22.24 9.46 10.42
C THR A 352 22.39 10.01 11.83
N ASN A 353 21.37 9.84 12.66
CA ASN A 353 21.46 10.09 14.09
C ASN A 353 22.40 9.08 14.75
N ALA A 354 23.19 9.53 15.74
CA ALA A 354 24.13 8.66 16.46
C ALA A 354 23.43 7.39 17.01
N MET A 355 22.24 7.55 17.58
CA MET A 355 21.46 6.43 18.11
C MET A 355 21.01 5.44 17.05
N SER A 356 20.71 5.89 15.84
CA SER A 356 20.42 5.00 14.71
C SER A 356 21.65 4.18 14.27
N PHE A 357 22.85 4.74 14.39
CA PHE A 357 24.07 4.03 14.01
C PHE A 357 24.63 3.13 15.11
N GLU A 358 24.55 3.56 16.34
CA GLU A 358 25.16 2.86 17.49
C GLU A 358 24.32 1.68 17.99
N ASN A 359 23.01 1.68 17.72
CA ASN A 359 22.09 0.65 18.18
C ASN A 359 21.74 -0.34 17.07
N LYS A 360 21.29 -1.52 17.50
CA LYS A 360 20.69 -2.51 16.61
C LYS A 360 19.26 -2.10 16.27
N HIS A 361 18.83 -2.45 15.08
CA HIS A 361 17.47 -2.27 14.62
C HIS A 361 16.73 -3.58 14.55
N VAL A 362 15.47 -3.57 14.93
CA VAL A 362 14.49 -4.59 14.60
C VAL A 362 13.46 -3.98 13.64
N PHE A 363 13.09 -4.70 12.62
CA PHE A 363 12.08 -4.23 11.67
C PHE A 363 10.71 -4.83 11.93
N LEU A 364 9.68 -4.13 11.48
CA LEU A 364 8.29 -4.55 11.58
C LEU A 364 7.59 -4.38 10.23
N ILE A 365 6.67 -5.29 9.93
CA ILE A 365 5.79 -5.23 8.76
C ILE A 365 4.36 -5.31 9.28
N ASN A 366 3.51 -4.35 8.97
CA ASN A 366 2.13 -4.39 9.40
C ASN A 366 1.13 -3.88 8.38
N TYR A 367 -0.09 -4.33 8.55
CA TYR A 367 -1.26 -3.77 7.89
C TYR A 367 -2.21 -3.25 8.95
N ALA A 368 -1.89 -2.11 9.56
CA ALA A 368 -2.75 -1.46 10.55
C ALA A 368 -4.03 -0.91 9.90
N ILE A 369 -5.09 -0.81 10.68
CA ILE A 369 -6.38 -0.26 10.26
C ILE A 369 -6.81 0.81 11.25
N GLY A 370 -6.72 2.07 10.84
CA GLY A 370 -7.00 3.23 11.70
C GLY A 370 -6.11 3.30 12.93
N GLY A 371 -6.65 3.72 14.05
CA GLY A 371 -5.92 3.77 15.32
C GLY A 371 -5.14 5.08 15.50
N ALA A 372 -3.87 4.98 15.87
CA ALA A 372 -3.02 6.14 16.17
C ALA A 372 -2.81 7.07 14.97
N SER A 373 -2.98 6.57 13.74
CA SER A 373 -2.96 7.41 12.53
C SER A 373 -4.03 8.50 12.52
N GLY A 374 -5.12 8.32 13.28
CA GLY A 374 -6.28 9.22 13.30
C GLY A 374 -7.18 9.15 12.06
N TRP A 375 -6.84 8.36 11.04
CA TRP A 375 -7.63 8.21 9.82
C TRP A 375 -8.90 7.41 10.08
N GLN A 376 -10.02 7.89 9.53
CA GLN A 376 -11.31 7.24 9.69
C GLN A 376 -11.32 5.90 8.96
N ILE A 377 -11.80 4.86 9.64
CA ILE A 377 -12.03 3.54 9.06
C ILE A 377 -13.38 3.53 8.35
N ASP A 378 -13.38 3.23 7.04
CA ASP A 378 -14.59 3.00 6.26
C ASP A 378 -14.31 1.92 5.21
N LEU A 379 -14.49 0.67 5.62
CA LEU A 379 -14.26 -0.52 4.82
C LEU A 379 -15.58 -1.24 4.45
N GLU A 380 -16.73 -0.66 4.78
CA GLU A 380 -18.04 -1.33 4.58
C GLU A 380 -18.31 -1.62 3.10
N ARG A 381 -17.97 -0.68 2.19
CA ARG A 381 -18.12 -0.88 0.75
C ARG A 381 -17.27 -2.01 0.19
N TYR A 382 -16.25 -2.44 0.93
CA TYR A 382 -15.38 -3.59 0.63
C TYR A 382 -15.77 -4.84 1.42
N GLY A 383 -16.94 -4.85 2.06
CA GLY A 383 -17.40 -5.95 2.92
C GLY A 383 -16.57 -6.12 4.18
N ASN A 384 -15.97 -5.03 4.68
CA ASN A 384 -15.05 -5.03 5.82
C ASN A 384 -13.86 -6.00 5.66
N ARG A 385 -13.33 -6.07 4.44
CA ARG A 385 -12.22 -6.94 4.04
C ARG A 385 -11.20 -6.15 3.26
N SER A 386 -9.92 -6.35 3.58
CA SER A 386 -8.80 -5.76 2.86
C SER A 386 -7.56 -6.62 3.05
N ASN A 387 -6.63 -6.59 2.10
CA ASN A 387 -5.40 -7.37 2.16
C ASN A 387 -4.17 -6.51 1.85
N MET A 388 -3.07 -6.82 2.53
CA MET A 388 -1.71 -6.50 2.12
C MET A 388 -1.04 -7.79 1.67
N TYR A 389 -0.39 -7.76 0.53
CA TYR A 389 0.34 -8.89 -0.05
C TYR A 389 1.83 -8.59 0.04
N VAL A 390 2.54 -9.38 0.85
CA VAL A 390 4.00 -9.26 1.00
C VAL A 390 4.67 -10.37 0.19
N ASP A 391 5.57 -9.98 -0.71
CA ASP A 391 6.30 -10.91 -1.57
C ASP A 391 7.56 -11.42 -0.86
N TYR A 392 8.37 -10.50 -0.34
CA TYR A 392 9.56 -10.84 0.42
C TYR A 392 10.01 -9.70 1.33
N VAL A 393 10.84 -10.06 2.30
CA VAL A 393 11.69 -9.13 3.06
C VAL A 393 13.11 -9.67 3.08
N ARG A 394 14.10 -8.77 2.95
CA ARG A 394 15.52 -9.14 3.02
C ARG A 394 16.37 -8.05 3.64
N VAL A 395 17.43 -8.47 4.30
CA VAL A 395 18.39 -7.58 4.97
C VAL A 395 19.80 -7.97 4.57
N PHE A 396 20.61 -6.99 4.25
CA PHE A 396 22.01 -7.13 3.87
C PHE A 396 22.88 -6.37 4.86
N THR A 397 24.04 -6.96 5.21
CA THR A 397 25.03 -6.37 6.14
C THR A 397 26.42 -6.39 5.54
N GLN A 398 27.31 -5.59 6.08
CA GLN A 398 28.74 -5.61 5.70
C GLN A 398 29.56 -6.64 6.45
N HIS A 399 28.99 -7.30 7.46
CA HIS A 399 29.69 -8.21 8.39
C HIS A 399 29.54 -9.67 8.04
#